data_a8d268ce69dea5bb0307f46dad3d366a
#
_entry.id   a8d268ce69dea5bb0307f46dad3d366a
#
_cell.length_a   1.000
_cell.length_b   1.000
_cell.length_c   1.000
_cell.angle_alpha   90.00
_cell.angle_beta   90.00
_cell.angle_gamma   90.00
#
_symmetry.space_group_name_H-M   'P 1'
#
loop_
_entity.id
_entity.type
_entity.pdbx_description
1 polymer ?
#
loop_
_entity_poly.entity_id
_entity_poly.type
_entity_poly.pdbx_seq_one_letter_code
_entity_poly.pdbx_strand_id
1 'polypeptide(L)'
;VLIKDIMQRDVVTVTPETRLPQVLRLLQPRGFRHVPVILDAALVGIISDRDVKQAMVSLAGTGASGAELERARERLSASEIMARTVTTIAPMDTVEEAARRMATQKISALPVTEDGRLVGIVTETDVLQLFVQAMGVLEPSSRLDVIVPGPEAGLGDVVRAVEGAGARIVSVMTLPGPDGGREIVVRVATINPAPAVAALEARGFRVRDAHRGTATRA
;
A
#
# COMPACT_ATOMS: atom_id res chain seq x y z
N VAL A 1 13.33 0.82 3.29
CA VAL A 1 12.52 -0.20 3.99
C VAL A 1 12.45 -1.44 3.10
N LEU A 2 12.71 -2.61 3.67
CA LEU A 2 12.69 -3.87 2.96
C LEU A 2 11.35 -4.58 3.15
N ILE A 3 11.01 -5.48 2.25
CA ILE A 3 9.76 -6.25 2.29
C ILE A 3 9.64 -7.05 3.60
N LYS A 4 10.73 -7.66 4.08
CA LYS A 4 10.75 -8.41 5.35
C LYS A 4 10.32 -7.59 6.57
N ASP A 5 10.42 -6.25 6.50
CA ASP A 5 10.10 -5.34 7.59
C ASP A 5 8.60 -5.05 7.69
N ILE A 6 7.85 -5.25 6.57
CA ILE A 6 6.41 -4.92 6.49
C ILE A 6 5.53 -6.10 6.10
N MET A 7 6.09 -7.21 5.60
CA MET A 7 5.32 -8.37 5.17
C MET A 7 4.59 -9.05 6.32
N GLN A 8 3.41 -9.59 6.05
CA GLN A 8 2.71 -10.51 6.94
C GLN A 8 3.35 -11.90 6.82
N ARG A 9 3.80 -12.48 7.96
CA ARG A 9 4.47 -13.78 7.99
C ARG A 9 3.49 -14.94 8.18
N ASP A 10 2.44 -14.72 8.99
CA ASP A 10 1.40 -15.70 9.24
C ASP A 10 0.40 -15.71 8.09
N VAL A 11 0.82 -16.29 6.96
CA VAL A 11 0.01 -16.30 5.74
C VAL A 11 -0.96 -17.47 5.78
N VAL A 12 -2.24 -17.16 5.67
CA VAL A 12 -3.27 -18.18 5.47
C VAL A 12 -3.18 -18.68 4.04
N THR A 13 -3.00 -19.99 3.89
CA THR A 13 -2.82 -20.64 2.59
C THR A 13 -3.83 -21.77 2.39
N VAL A 14 -3.99 -22.21 1.16
CA VAL A 14 -4.78 -23.38 0.79
C VAL A 14 -3.97 -24.31 -0.12
N THR A 15 -4.43 -25.55 -0.30
CA THR A 15 -3.87 -26.48 -1.29
C THR A 15 -4.66 -26.45 -2.60
N PRO A 16 -4.13 -26.97 -3.73
CA PRO A 16 -4.86 -27.05 -4.99
C PRO A 16 -6.22 -27.75 -4.91
N GLU A 17 -6.36 -28.72 -3.99
CA GLU A 17 -7.56 -29.54 -3.78
C GLU A 17 -8.62 -28.86 -2.90
N THR A 18 -8.25 -27.77 -2.22
CA THR A 18 -9.16 -27.02 -1.33
C THR A 18 -10.42 -26.58 -2.09
N ARG A 19 -11.59 -26.89 -1.55
CA ARG A 19 -12.87 -26.58 -2.21
C ARG A 19 -13.26 -25.11 -2.05
N LEU A 20 -13.94 -24.57 -3.07
CA LEU A 20 -14.36 -23.16 -3.10
C LEU A 20 -15.11 -22.69 -1.83
N PRO A 21 -16.04 -23.48 -1.20
CA PRO A 21 -16.66 -23.06 0.05
C PRO A 21 -15.67 -22.83 1.20
N GLN A 22 -14.54 -23.55 1.22
CA GLN A 22 -13.49 -23.34 2.22
C GLN A 22 -12.70 -22.06 1.90
N VAL A 23 -12.36 -21.83 0.63
CA VAL A 23 -11.70 -20.58 0.19
C VAL A 23 -12.55 -19.36 0.55
N LEU A 24 -13.86 -19.42 0.29
CA LEU A 24 -14.79 -18.35 0.65
C LEU A 24 -14.82 -18.07 2.15
N ARG A 25 -14.80 -19.09 3.00
CA ARG A 25 -14.73 -18.91 4.46
C ARG A 25 -13.45 -18.21 4.93
N LEU A 26 -12.37 -18.31 4.18
CA LEU A 26 -11.12 -17.60 4.48
C LEU A 26 -11.16 -16.14 4.03
N LEU A 27 -11.75 -15.87 2.86
CA LEU A 27 -11.79 -14.53 2.29
C LEU A 27 -12.82 -13.61 2.99
N GLN A 28 -14.01 -14.12 3.34
CA GLN A 28 -15.13 -13.29 3.80
C GLN A 28 -15.02 -12.75 5.25
N PRO A 29 -14.68 -13.55 6.31
CA PRO A 29 -14.78 -13.08 7.70
C PRO A 29 -13.59 -12.24 8.16
N ARG A 30 -12.43 -12.37 7.53
CA ARG A 30 -11.16 -11.79 7.99
C ARG A 30 -10.66 -10.63 7.14
N GLY A 31 -11.41 -10.22 6.12
CA GLY A 31 -11.00 -9.15 5.22
C GLY A 31 -9.80 -9.50 4.32
N PHE A 32 -9.41 -10.78 4.26
CA PHE A 32 -8.39 -11.22 3.31
C PHE A 32 -8.93 -11.14 1.88
N ARG A 33 -8.19 -10.48 1.01
CA ARG A 33 -8.54 -10.40 -0.42
C ARG A 33 -7.76 -11.36 -1.30
N HIS A 34 -6.74 -12.01 -0.72
CA HIS A 34 -5.83 -12.91 -1.42
C HIS A 34 -5.47 -14.10 -0.54
N VAL A 35 -5.47 -15.28 -1.13
CA VAL A 35 -5.04 -16.54 -0.48
C VAL A 35 -4.06 -17.25 -1.41
N PRO A 36 -2.79 -17.37 -1.02
CA PRO A 36 -1.82 -18.17 -1.78
C PRO A 36 -2.18 -19.65 -1.75
N VAL A 37 -1.93 -20.32 -2.88
CA VAL A 37 -2.09 -21.76 -3.04
C VAL A 37 -0.72 -22.39 -3.01
N ILE A 38 -0.51 -23.33 -2.08
CA ILE A 38 0.78 -24.03 -1.90
C ILE A 38 0.63 -25.54 -2.09
N LEU A 39 1.64 -26.15 -2.65
CA LEU A 39 1.82 -27.59 -2.75
C LEU A 39 3.23 -27.91 -2.29
N ASP A 40 3.39 -28.80 -1.30
CA ASP A 40 4.70 -29.17 -0.73
C ASP A 40 5.57 -27.95 -0.34
N ALA A 41 4.95 -26.96 0.27
CA ALA A 41 5.53 -25.66 0.64
C ALA A 41 5.91 -24.74 -0.54
N ALA A 42 5.77 -25.16 -1.78
CA ALA A 42 5.98 -24.34 -2.96
C ALA A 42 4.73 -23.53 -3.31
N LEU A 43 4.90 -22.28 -3.70
CA LEU A 43 3.82 -21.46 -4.21
C LEU A 43 3.43 -21.91 -5.63
N VAL A 44 2.20 -22.39 -5.82
CA VAL A 44 1.69 -22.87 -7.11
C VAL A 44 0.59 -22.01 -7.70
N GLY A 45 0.06 -21.05 -6.94
CA GLY A 45 -0.98 -20.14 -7.40
C GLY A 45 -1.37 -19.12 -6.34
N ILE A 46 -2.28 -18.23 -6.71
CA ILE A 46 -2.93 -17.27 -5.80
C ILE A 46 -4.39 -17.14 -6.18
N ILE A 47 -5.26 -16.98 -5.19
CA ILE A 47 -6.68 -16.74 -5.38
C ILE A 47 -7.03 -15.39 -4.77
N SER A 48 -7.69 -14.53 -5.54
CA SER A 48 -8.25 -13.27 -5.06
C SER A 48 -9.79 -13.34 -4.97
N ASP A 49 -10.40 -12.35 -4.33
CA ASP A 49 -11.86 -12.17 -4.32
C ASP A 49 -12.41 -11.95 -5.75
N ARG A 50 -11.59 -11.40 -6.66
CA ARG A 50 -11.92 -11.24 -8.09
C ARG A 50 -12.02 -12.59 -8.79
N ASP A 51 -11.07 -13.50 -8.55
CA ASP A 51 -11.06 -14.83 -9.17
C ASP A 51 -12.28 -15.65 -8.74
N VAL A 52 -12.64 -15.55 -7.45
CA VAL A 52 -13.85 -16.18 -6.91
C VAL A 52 -15.10 -15.61 -7.58
N LYS A 53 -15.23 -14.29 -7.70
CA LYS A 53 -16.37 -13.64 -8.39
C LYS A 53 -16.44 -14.07 -9.84
N GLN A 54 -15.32 -14.12 -10.54
CA GLN A 54 -15.24 -14.56 -11.94
C GLN A 54 -15.72 -16.02 -12.09
N ALA A 55 -15.27 -16.91 -11.21
CA ALA A 55 -15.69 -18.31 -11.19
C ALA A 55 -17.21 -18.43 -10.95
N MET A 56 -17.77 -17.64 -10.04
CA MET A 56 -19.21 -17.62 -9.76
C MET A 56 -20.03 -17.12 -10.96
N VAL A 57 -19.55 -16.07 -11.65
CA VAL A 57 -20.21 -15.56 -12.87
C VAL A 57 -20.17 -16.60 -13.98
N SER A 58 -19.03 -17.28 -14.15
CA SER A 58 -18.87 -18.35 -15.14
C SER A 58 -19.84 -19.50 -14.90
N LEU A 59 -20.02 -19.92 -13.64
CA LEU A 59 -21.00 -20.95 -13.27
C LEU A 59 -22.43 -20.51 -13.55
N ALA A 60 -22.80 -19.27 -13.20
CA ALA A 60 -24.15 -18.74 -13.45
C ALA A 60 -24.48 -18.67 -14.95
N GLY A 61 -23.49 -18.44 -15.81
CA GLY A 61 -23.62 -18.41 -17.26
C GLY A 61 -23.90 -19.77 -17.91
N THR A 62 -23.79 -20.88 -17.18
CA THR A 62 -24.07 -22.24 -17.72
C THR A 62 -25.56 -22.53 -17.88
N GLY A 63 -26.48 -21.71 -17.38
CA GLY A 63 -27.91 -21.93 -17.41
C GLY A 63 -28.39 -23.02 -16.44
N ALA A 64 -27.51 -23.48 -15.53
CA ALA A 64 -27.83 -24.48 -14.53
C ALA A 64 -28.91 -24.00 -13.54
N SER A 65 -29.76 -24.90 -13.06
CA SER A 65 -30.72 -24.60 -11.99
C SER A 65 -30.02 -24.27 -10.66
N GLY A 66 -30.73 -23.63 -9.72
CA GLY A 66 -30.16 -23.25 -8.43
C GLY A 66 -29.47 -24.41 -7.69
N ALA A 67 -30.07 -25.62 -7.69
CA ALA A 67 -29.49 -26.79 -7.05
C ALA A 67 -28.25 -27.34 -7.78
N GLU A 68 -28.25 -27.27 -9.11
CA GLU A 68 -27.10 -27.68 -9.93
C GLU A 68 -25.96 -26.68 -9.78
N LEU A 69 -26.26 -25.40 -9.71
CA LEU A 69 -25.29 -24.35 -9.47
C LEU A 69 -24.59 -24.52 -8.11
N GLU A 70 -25.34 -24.79 -7.04
CA GLU A 70 -24.77 -25.06 -5.71
C GLU A 70 -23.85 -26.29 -5.71
N ARG A 71 -24.28 -27.39 -6.36
CA ARG A 71 -23.44 -28.60 -6.49
C ARG A 71 -22.15 -28.32 -7.28
N ALA A 72 -22.22 -27.53 -8.36
CA ALA A 72 -21.07 -27.15 -9.16
C ALA A 72 -20.10 -26.28 -8.32
N ARG A 73 -20.64 -25.31 -7.57
CA ARG A 73 -19.89 -24.48 -6.64
C ARG A 73 -19.15 -25.29 -5.56
N GLU A 74 -19.82 -26.28 -4.97
CA GLU A 74 -19.22 -27.16 -3.96
C GLU A 74 -18.09 -28.02 -4.51
N ARG A 75 -18.10 -28.32 -5.82
CA ARG A 75 -17.09 -29.17 -6.48
C ARG A 75 -15.87 -28.40 -6.96
N LEU A 76 -15.97 -27.09 -7.19
CA LEU A 76 -14.83 -26.31 -7.63
C LEU A 76 -13.68 -26.35 -6.61
N SER A 77 -12.48 -26.60 -7.11
CA SER A 77 -11.26 -26.61 -6.34
C SER A 77 -10.46 -25.31 -6.52
N ALA A 78 -9.55 -25.05 -5.62
CA ALA A 78 -8.60 -23.93 -5.71
C ALA A 78 -7.81 -23.96 -7.03
N SER A 79 -7.39 -25.12 -7.47
CA SER A 79 -6.62 -25.31 -8.72
C SER A 79 -7.40 -24.91 -9.99
N GLU A 80 -8.71 -24.90 -9.94
CA GLU A 80 -9.58 -24.50 -11.08
C GLU A 80 -9.83 -23.01 -11.17
N ILE A 81 -9.64 -22.28 -10.04
CA ILE A 81 -9.93 -20.84 -9.95
C ILE A 81 -8.68 -19.98 -9.72
N MET A 82 -7.57 -20.57 -9.31
CA MET A 82 -6.33 -19.82 -9.00
C MET A 82 -5.64 -19.26 -10.24
N ALA A 83 -5.08 -18.09 -10.12
CA ALA A 83 -4.07 -17.60 -11.05
C ALA A 83 -2.77 -18.40 -10.84
N ARG A 84 -2.27 -19.05 -11.91
CA ARG A 84 -1.05 -19.88 -11.88
C ARG A 84 0.21 -19.07 -12.10
N THR A 85 0.14 -18.01 -12.90
CA THR A 85 1.25 -17.07 -13.09
C THR A 85 1.21 -16.06 -11.97
N VAL A 86 2.04 -16.26 -10.94
CA VAL A 86 2.08 -15.43 -9.75
C VAL A 86 3.33 -14.56 -9.77
N THR A 87 3.15 -13.25 -9.72
CA THR A 87 4.26 -12.33 -9.47
C THR A 87 4.60 -12.37 -7.99
N THR A 88 5.85 -12.67 -7.68
CA THR A 88 6.37 -12.74 -6.30
C THR A 88 7.40 -11.65 -6.06
N ILE A 89 7.83 -11.51 -4.80
CA ILE A 89 8.90 -10.60 -4.39
C ILE A 89 9.77 -11.28 -3.34
N ALA A 90 11.04 -10.90 -3.26
CA ALA A 90 11.95 -11.45 -2.24
C ALA A 90 11.88 -10.63 -0.93
N PRO A 91 12.20 -11.24 0.24
CA PRO A 91 12.24 -10.54 1.52
C PRO A 91 13.20 -9.34 1.55
N MET A 92 14.27 -9.42 0.78
CA MET A 92 15.31 -8.38 0.70
C MET A 92 15.07 -7.35 -0.40
N ASP A 93 13.99 -7.48 -1.18
CA ASP A 93 13.58 -6.43 -2.11
C ASP A 93 13.05 -5.20 -1.35
N THR A 94 12.99 -4.06 -2.04
CA THR A 94 12.53 -2.80 -1.43
C THR A 94 11.01 -2.64 -1.57
N VAL A 95 10.44 -1.84 -0.68
CA VAL A 95 9.00 -1.48 -0.74
C VAL A 95 8.66 -0.73 -2.01
N GLU A 96 9.59 0.10 -2.52
CA GLU A 96 9.44 0.83 -3.78
C GLU A 96 9.30 -0.12 -4.97
N GLU A 97 10.04 -1.23 -4.96
CA GLU A 97 9.92 -2.26 -5.99
C GLU A 97 8.57 -2.98 -5.90
N ALA A 98 8.07 -3.28 -4.69
CA ALA A 98 6.73 -3.82 -4.51
C ALA A 98 5.66 -2.85 -5.04
N ALA A 99 5.74 -1.58 -4.65
CA ALA A 99 4.81 -0.54 -5.11
C ALA A 99 4.83 -0.41 -6.64
N ARG A 100 6.01 -0.43 -7.26
CA ARG A 100 6.18 -0.38 -8.72
C ARG A 100 5.52 -1.60 -9.39
N ARG A 101 5.76 -2.83 -8.91
CA ARG A 101 5.14 -4.06 -9.46
C ARG A 101 3.63 -4.00 -9.32
N MET A 102 3.11 -3.64 -8.15
CA MET A 102 1.65 -3.51 -7.91
C MET A 102 1.02 -2.52 -8.88
N ALA A 103 1.59 -1.31 -9.01
CA ALA A 103 1.06 -0.27 -9.87
C ALA A 103 1.12 -0.63 -11.37
N THR A 104 2.24 -1.19 -11.85
CA THR A 104 2.41 -1.49 -13.28
C THR A 104 1.63 -2.71 -13.73
N GLN A 105 1.54 -3.74 -12.88
CA GLN A 105 0.84 -4.99 -13.19
C GLN A 105 -0.62 -5.01 -12.72
N LYS A 106 -1.07 -3.95 -12.02
CA LYS A 106 -2.44 -3.81 -11.47
C LYS A 106 -2.82 -4.98 -10.56
N ILE A 107 -1.87 -5.38 -9.70
CA ILE A 107 -2.03 -6.43 -8.69
C ILE A 107 -1.94 -5.80 -7.30
N SER A 108 -2.73 -6.28 -6.36
CA SER A 108 -2.86 -5.71 -5.01
C SER A 108 -2.22 -6.55 -3.91
N ALA A 109 -1.53 -7.63 -4.28
CA ALA A 109 -0.76 -8.45 -3.35
C ALA A 109 0.40 -9.12 -4.08
N LEU A 110 1.51 -9.30 -3.37
CA LEU A 110 2.69 -10.03 -3.80
C LEU A 110 3.03 -11.07 -2.73
N PRO A 111 2.90 -12.37 -3.02
CA PRO A 111 3.51 -13.39 -2.19
C PRO A 111 5.01 -13.16 -2.07
N VAL A 112 5.53 -13.25 -0.86
CA VAL A 112 6.96 -13.13 -0.58
C VAL A 112 7.56 -14.52 -0.56
N THR A 113 8.53 -14.76 -1.43
CA THR A 113 9.15 -16.08 -1.57
C THR A 113 10.66 -16.03 -1.37
N GLU A 114 11.20 -17.05 -0.75
CA GLU A 114 12.63 -17.31 -0.60
C GLU A 114 12.90 -18.75 -0.98
N ASP A 115 13.83 -18.98 -1.91
CA ASP A 115 14.14 -20.31 -2.47
C ASP A 115 12.90 -21.08 -2.97
N GLY A 116 11.96 -20.36 -3.57
CA GLY A 116 10.71 -20.92 -4.10
C GLY A 116 9.63 -21.23 -3.05
N ARG A 117 9.90 -21.02 -1.76
CA ARG A 117 8.97 -21.23 -0.66
C ARG A 117 8.28 -19.93 -0.26
N LEU A 118 7.02 -20.02 0.07
CA LEU A 118 6.27 -18.88 0.60
C LEU A 118 6.73 -18.57 2.03
N VAL A 119 7.20 -17.33 2.27
CA VAL A 119 7.66 -16.86 3.58
C VAL A 119 6.86 -15.67 4.11
N GLY A 120 5.97 -15.11 3.29
CA GLY A 120 5.12 -13.98 3.66
C GLY A 120 4.22 -13.53 2.52
N ILE A 121 3.47 -12.47 2.77
CA ILE A 121 2.70 -11.74 1.77
C ILE A 121 2.77 -10.25 2.07
N VAL A 122 2.86 -9.42 1.05
CA VAL A 122 2.75 -7.96 1.14
C VAL A 122 1.63 -7.48 0.22
N THR A 123 0.83 -6.54 0.71
CA THR A 123 -0.32 -6.00 0.00
C THR A 123 -0.19 -4.49 -0.24
N GLU A 124 -1.02 -3.94 -1.14
CA GLU A 124 -1.15 -2.48 -1.30
C GLU A 124 -1.46 -1.76 0.02
N THR A 125 -2.22 -2.41 0.90
CA THR A 125 -2.56 -1.84 2.21
C THR A 125 -1.32 -1.71 3.09
N ASP A 126 -0.43 -2.70 3.11
CA ASP A 126 0.81 -2.66 3.88
C ASP A 126 1.74 -1.54 3.38
N VAL A 127 1.86 -1.40 2.06
CA VAL A 127 2.62 -0.32 1.41
C VAL A 127 2.01 1.05 1.74
N LEU A 128 0.69 1.18 1.66
CA LEU A 128 -0.01 2.42 1.99
C LEU A 128 0.13 2.79 3.47
N GLN A 129 0.05 1.82 4.38
CA GLN A 129 0.25 2.04 5.82
C GLN A 129 1.66 2.57 6.12
N LEU A 130 2.69 1.96 5.51
CA LEU A 130 4.05 2.46 5.63
C LEU A 130 4.15 3.91 5.12
N PHE A 131 3.54 4.22 3.97
CA PHE A 131 3.55 5.56 3.41
C PHE A 131 2.88 6.58 4.34
N VAL A 132 1.72 6.24 4.91
CA VAL A 132 1.00 7.09 5.89
C VAL A 132 1.86 7.34 7.13
N GLN A 133 2.57 6.31 7.64
CA GLN A 133 3.50 6.44 8.76
C GLN A 133 4.69 7.33 8.40
N ALA A 134 5.34 7.08 7.26
CA ALA A 134 6.49 7.86 6.81
C ALA A 134 6.16 9.34 6.58
N MET A 135 4.93 9.63 6.15
CA MET A 135 4.44 10.99 6.01
C MET A 135 4.13 11.68 7.35
N GLY A 136 4.10 10.96 8.48
CA GLY A 136 3.75 11.52 9.78
C GLY A 136 2.31 12.05 9.87
N VAL A 137 1.39 11.47 9.09
CA VAL A 137 -0.02 11.91 9.05
C VAL A 137 -0.75 11.54 10.33
N LEU A 138 -0.31 10.49 11.00
CA LEU A 138 -0.93 9.97 12.23
C LEU A 138 -0.50 10.72 13.50
N GLU A 139 0.51 11.59 13.40
CA GLU A 139 0.98 12.40 14.52
C GLU A 139 0.35 13.79 14.50
N PRO A 140 0.09 14.41 15.67
CA PRO A 140 -0.31 15.83 15.75
C PRO A 140 0.77 16.71 15.11
N SER A 141 0.46 17.27 13.94
CA SER A 141 1.43 18.01 13.14
C SER A 141 0.71 18.97 12.20
N SER A 142 1.40 20.01 11.76
CA SER A 142 0.93 20.92 10.71
C SER A 142 1.65 20.63 9.39
N ARG A 143 0.95 20.79 8.29
CA ARG A 143 1.49 20.64 6.92
C ARG A 143 1.72 22.03 6.33
N LEU A 144 2.87 22.22 5.69
CA LEU A 144 3.26 23.40 4.94
C LEU A 144 3.57 23.00 3.50
N ASP A 145 2.86 23.61 2.54
CA ASP A 145 3.10 23.40 1.11
C ASP A 145 3.91 24.58 0.58
N VAL A 146 5.20 24.36 0.37
CA VAL A 146 6.19 25.38 0.04
C VAL A 146 6.54 25.32 -1.45
N ILE A 147 6.23 26.38 -2.18
CA ILE A 147 6.64 26.54 -3.58
C ILE A 147 8.08 27.03 -3.62
N VAL A 148 8.95 26.29 -4.29
CA VAL A 148 10.36 26.62 -4.47
C VAL A 148 10.52 27.37 -5.80
N PRO A 149 10.88 28.66 -5.77
CA PRO A 149 11.07 29.45 -6.99
C PRO A 149 12.46 29.12 -7.60
N GLY A 150 12.44 28.43 -8.74
CA GLY A 150 13.65 28.21 -9.53
C GLY A 150 14.66 27.18 -8.98
N PRO A 151 15.79 27.00 -9.66
CA PRO A 151 16.76 25.95 -9.35
C PRO A 151 17.73 26.31 -8.20
N GLU A 152 17.90 27.59 -7.86
CA GLU A 152 18.89 28.06 -6.90
C GLU A 152 18.49 27.80 -5.43
N ALA A 153 17.20 27.83 -5.12
CA ALA A 153 16.66 27.50 -3.81
C ALA A 153 16.36 25.99 -3.72
N GLY A 154 16.77 25.37 -2.64
CA GLY A 154 16.65 23.92 -2.47
C GLY A 154 15.95 23.47 -1.20
N LEU A 155 15.77 22.16 -1.09
CA LEU A 155 15.26 21.50 0.10
C LEU A 155 16.00 21.94 1.37
N GLY A 156 17.36 22.08 1.29
CA GLY A 156 18.18 22.49 2.42
C GLY A 156 17.84 23.89 2.97
N ASP A 157 17.40 24.82 2.10
CA ASP A 157 17.01 26.17 2.52
C ASP A 157 15.69 26.16 3.26
N VAL A 158 14.74 25.34 2.78
CA VAL A 158 13.44 25.12 3.43
C VAL A 158 13.64 24.48 4.81
N VAL A 159 14.46 23.43 4.91
CA VAL A 159 14.76 22.74 6.17
C VAL A 159 15.39 23.72 7.17
N ARG A 160 16.43 24.46 6.75
CA ARG A 160 17.09 25.47 7.61
C ARG A 160 16.13 26.59 8.07
N ALA A 161 15.18 26.98 7.23
CA ALA A 161 14.19 27.99 7.61
C ALA A 161 13.26 27.48 8.71
N VAL A 162 12.75 26.27 8.54
CA VAL A 162 11.80 25.64 9.45
C VAL A 162 12.45 25.31 10.80
N GLU A 163 13.63 24.69 10.79
CA GLU A 163 14.38 24.38 12.02
C GLU A 163 14.85 25.63 12.76
N GLY A 164 15.29 26.64 12.01
CA GLY A 164 15.68 27.93 12.57
C GLY A 164 14.52 28.69 13.26
N ALA A 165 13.29 28.38 12.90
CA ALA A 165 12.07 28.86 13.59
C ALA A 165 11.70 27.99 14.82
N GLY A 166 12.53 27.03 15.21
CA GLY A 166 12.29 26.13 16.34
C GLY A 166 11.28 25.03 16.08
N ALA A 167 10.87 24.81 14.84
CA ALA A 167 9.91 23.76 14.49
C ALA A 167 10.63 22.43 14.16
N ARG A 168 10.28 21.36 14.88
CA ARG A 168 10.78 20.01 14.58
C ARG A 168 10.10 19.46 13.33
N ILE A 169 10.87 19.06 12.35
CA ILE A 169 10.38 18.43 11.12
C ILE A 169 10.00 16.97 11.40
N VAL A 170 8.80 16.57 10.98
CA VAL A 170 8.30 15.19 11.06
C VAL A 170 8.58 14.46 9.75
N SER A 171 8.25 15.10 8.62
CA SER A 171 8.50 14.54 7.30
C SER A 171 8.69 15.65 6.27
N VAL A 172 9.39 15.29 5.18
CA VAL A 172 9.56 16.15 4.01
C VAL A 172 9.33 15.34 2.75
N MET A 173 8.59 15.91 1.83
CA MET A 173 8.35 15.31 0.52
C MET A 173 8.53 16.36 -0.57
N THR A 174 9.17 15.98 -1.66
CA THR A 174 9.30 16.84 -2.84
C THR A 174 8.36 16.33 -3.93
N LEU A 175 7.51 17.22 -4.43
CA LEU A 175 6.56 16.95 -5.49
C LEU A 175 6.86 17.82 -6.70
N PRO A 176 6.44 17.42 -7.92
CA PRO A 176 6.36 18.35 -9.05
C PRO A 176 5.47 19.52 -8.67
N GLY A 177 5.98 20.72 -8.82
CA GLY A 177 5.24 21.95 -8.56
C GLY A 177 4.57 22.49 -9.82
N PRO A 178 3.79 23.58 -9.72
CA PRO A 178 3.25 24.28 -10.87
C PRO A 178 4.38 24.83 -11.74
N ASP A 179 4.11 25.00 -13.03
CA ASP A 179 5.01 25.58 -14.05
C ASP A 179 6.38 24.89 -14.16
N GLY A 180 6.46 23.58 -13.89
CA GLY A 180 7.70 22.82 -13.93
C GLY A 180 8.64 23.06 -12.76
N GLY A 181 8.22 23.82 -11.75
CA GLY A 181 8.94 24.03 -10.51
C GLY A 181 8.84 22.82 -9.57
N ARG A 182 9.25 23.02 -8.33
CA ARG A 182 9.15 22.02 -7.24
C ARG A 182 8.28 22.54 -6.11
N GLU A 183 7.51 21.63 -5.53
CA GLU A 183 6.77 21.87 -4.31
C GLU A 183 7.36 20.98 -3.20
N ILE A 184 7.69 21.59 -2.06
CA ILE A 184 8.20 20.88 -0.89
C ILE A 184 7.10 20.88 0.16
N VAL A 185 6.57 19.70 0.44
CA VAL A 185 5.63 19.49 1.53
C VAL A 185 6.41 19.18 2.79
N VAL A 186 6.34 20.06 3.77
CA VAL A 186 6.96 19.88 5.07
C VAL A 186 5.91 19.67 6.14
N ARG A 187 6.05 18.63 6.92
CA ARG A 187 5.21 18.42 8.09
C ARG A 187 6.02 18.71 9.36
N VAL A 188 5.45 19.53 10.21
CA VAL A 188 6.11 20.01 11.44
C VAL A 188 5.31 19.58 12.68
N ALA A 189 6.01 19.16 13.74
CA ALA A 189 5.43 18.69 15.00
C ALA A 189 4.92 19.88 15.85
N THR A 190 4.00 20.65 15.28
CA THR A 190 3.33 21.75 15.98
C THR A 190 1.94 21.97 15.40
N ILE A 191 1.01 22.42 16.23
CA ILE A 191 -0.32 22.87 15.81
C ILE A 191 -0.34 24.34 15.40
N ASN A 192 0.74 25.10 15.73
CA ASN A 192 0.89 26.49 15.31
C ASN A 192 2.11 26.62 14.38
N PRO A 193 1.90 26.55 13.06
CA PRO A 193 2.99 26.66 12.08
C PRO A 193 3.41 28.11 11.76
N ALA A 194 2.75 29.12 12.31
CA ALA A 194 2.97 30.53 11.96
C ALA A 194 4.45 30.99 12.04
N PRO A 195 5.24 30.62 13.05
CA PRO A 195 6.67 30.99 13.07
C PRO A 195 7.47 30.38 11.90
N ALA A 196 7.17 29.13 11.53
CA ALA A 196 7.83 28.46 10.39
C ALA A 196 7.42 29.08 9.06
N VAL A 197 6.14 29.44 8.91
CA VAL A 197 5.63 30.16 7.73
C VAL A 197 6.35 31.49 7.57
N ALA A 198 6.40 32.32 8.63
CA ALA A 198 7.07 33.61 8.59
C ALA A 198 8.57 33.49 8.25
N ALA A 199 9.25 32.48 8.77
CA ALA A 199 10.67 32.22 8.46
C ALA A 199 10.90 31.79 7.01
N LEU A 200 9.97 31.07 6.41
CA LEU A 200 9.99 30.68 5.00
C LEU A 200 9.76 31.92 4.10
N GLU A 201 8.74 32.69 4.41
CA GLU A 201 8.37 33.90 3.64
C GLU A 201 9.50 34.95 3.69
N ALA A 202 10.16 35.14 4.86
CA ALA A 202 11.30 36.02 5.00
C ALA A 202 12.50 35.64 4.15
N ARG A 203 12.57 34.38 3.68
CA ARG A 203 13.59 33.86 2.75
C ARG A 203 13.12 33.80 1.30
N GLY A 204 11.96 34.39 0.99
CA GLY A 204 11.41 34.47 -0.36
C GLY A 204 10.65 33.21 -0.83
N PHE A 205 10.39 32.25 0.07
CA PHE A 205 9.54 31.13 -0.26
C PHE A 205 8.05 31.53 -0.18
N ARG A 206 7.25 30.99 -1.08
CA ARG A 206 5.78 31.13 -1.02
C ARG A 206 5.19 29.89 -0.38
N VAL A 207 4.51 30.06 0.75
CA VAL A 207 3.72 28.99 1.38
C VAL A 207 2.29 29.07 0.82
N ARG A 208 1.89 28.05 0.04
CA ARG A 208 0.57 28.00 -0.61
C ARG A 208 -0.52 27.66 0.39
N ASP A 209 -0.28 26.66 1.22
CA ASP A 209 -1.21 26.18 2.24
C ASP A 209 -0.49 25.88 3.55
N ALA A 210 -1.10 26.23 4.65
CA ALA A 210 -0.68 25.86 5.99
C ALA A 210 -1.86 25.21 6.72
N HIS A 211 -1.96 23.89 6.62
CA HIS A 211 -3.02 23.14 7.30
C HIS A 211 -2.62 22.84 8.74
N ARG A 212 -3.37 23.39 9.68
CA ARG A 212 -3.24 23.06 11.10
C ARG A 212 -3.75 21.64 11.32
N GLY A 213 -2.90 20.77 11.90
CA GLY A 213 -3.30 19.44 12.27
C GLY A 213 -4.42 19.50 13.30
N THR A 214 -5.55 18.89 12.99
CA THR A 214 -6.56 18.61 14.01
C THR A 214 -6.01 17.51 14.90
N ALA A 215 -5.99 17.74 16.22
CA ALA A 215 -5.75 16.65 17.17
C ALA A 215 -6.83 15.59 16.90
N THR A 216 -6.40 14.40 16.46
CA THR A 216 -7.29 13.26 16.30
C THR A 216 -7.91 12.99 17.68
N ARG A 217 -9.22 13.22 17.79
CA ARG A 217 -9.95 12.75 18.98
C ARG A 217 -9.95 11.24 18.93
N ALA A 218 -9.37 10.63 19.98
CA ALA A 218 -9.42 9.20 20.26
C ALA A 218 -10.88 8.74 20.49
#